data_fc44f9750bbd3d618ca42e642ff038eb
#
_entry.id   fc44f9750bbd3d618ca42e642ff038eb
#
_cell.length_a   1.000
_cell.length_b   1.000
_cell.length_c   1.000
_cell.angle_alpha   90.00
_cell.angle_beta   90.00
_cell.angle_gamma   90.00
#
_symmetry.space_group_name_H-M   'P 1'
#
loop_
_entity.id
_entity.type
_entity.pdbx_description
1 polymer ?
#
loop_
_entity_poly.entity_id
_entity_poly.type
_entity_poly.pdbx_seq_one_letter_code
_entity_poly.pdbx_strand_id
1 'polypeptide(L)'
;PKGEMDVAMAAYHDNIINKIMNGLAKAEISYLAKYKIENSIKVLEVGAGVGGTSVDVIPALDGTGAEYYFTDLSTFFLNHAKEKFGQYEWVKYGIFDINVDVIEQKYKAFSFDIILAANVLHNAKNIHDVFENLKKLLKPNGRMIILEETRESYTLLTSMEFKDGLTGFTDEREENNQTFFTRKQWEDIFEQNNAEIIYEFPQKGDILEMAGQTVYVIRFKEAYARIKKERLLDKLEQKLPEYMVPSQVLFVPELPQTSNGKIDRKKIAEWFSDQASDESNMGDADLPQTGLEKEIAKIWCKELNVDQIGRNDNFYLVGGDSLLIAQVIAKMREKIIEARTWQWDDLLKEMMKVPTIRGIAKSLTENRNNVEKDKSLVVIKEPLQNRNKVTVVFHAGTGTLTPYHSLIAYINERSGEGDAVYGFT
;
A
#
# COMPACT_ATOMS: atom_id res chain seq x y z
N PRO A 1 11.73 -14.22 -40.93
CA PRO A 1 12.14 -13.51 -42.13
C PRO A 1 11.30 -12.27 -42.33
N LYS A 2 11.80 -11.25 -43.06
CA LYS A 2 11.13 -9.93 -43.20
C LYS A 2 9.70 -10.05 -43.73
N GLY A 3 9.43 -11.01 -44.61
CA GLY A 3 8.09 -11.25 -45.16
C GLY A 3 7.05 -11.74 -44.15
N GLU A 4 7.45 -12.42 -43.07
CA GLU A 4 6.51 -12.85 -42.01
C GLU A 4 6.08 -11.66 -41.13
N MET A 5 6.99 -10.71 -40.89
CA MET A 5 6.69 -9.48 -40.18
C MET A 5 5.70 -8.61 -40.95
N ASP A 6 5.89 -8.49 -42.26
CA ASP A 6 4.97 -7.72 -43.12
C ASP A 6 3.56 -8.34 -43.15
N VAL A 7 3.45 -9.67 -43.17
CA VAL A 7 2.17 -10.39 -43.07
C VAL A 7 1.51 -10.16 -41.71
N ALA A 8 2.29 -10.24 -40.61
CA ALA A 8 1.77 -9.99 -39.29
C ALA A 8 1.35 -8.53 -39.10
N MET A 9 2.10 -7.56 -39.62
CA MET A 9 1.67 -6.15 -39.64
C MET A 9 0.38 -5.95 -40.44
N ALA A 10 0.21 -6.62 -41.58
CA ALA A 10 -1.04 -6.57 -42.34
C ALA A 10 -2.23 -7.11 -41.52
N ALA A 11 -2.01 -8.14 -40.73
CA ALA A 11 -3.06 -8.72 -39.87
C ALA A 11 -3.42 -7.83 -38.67
N TYR A 12 -2.45 -7.20 -38.00
CA TYR A 12 -2.64 -6.48 -36.73
C TYR A 12 -2.66 -4.95 -36.86
N HIS A 13 -2.37 -4.39 -38.03
CA HIS A 13 -2.37 -2.93 -38.24
C HIS A 13 -3.00 -2.51 -39.56
N ASP A 14 -2.61 -3.08 -40.72
CA ASP A 14 -2.89 -2.46 -42.02
C ASP A 14 -4.31 -2.66 -42.54
N ASN A 15 -5.14 -3.48 -41.89
CA ASN A 15 -6.56 -3.58 -42.23
C ASN A 15 -7.39 -2.48 -41.58
N ILE A 16 -8.56 -2.19 -42.17
CA ILE A 16 -9.39 -1.07 -41.74
C ILE A 16 -9.90 -1.20 -40.30
N ILE A 17 -10.22 -2.39 -39.85
CA ILE A 17 -10.75 -2.63 -38.50
C ILE A 17 -9.65 -2.34 -37.46
N ASN A 18 -8.48 -2.92 -37.65
CA ASN A 18 -7.36 -2.68 -36.73
C ASN A 18 -6.90 -1.22 -36.72
N LYS A 19 -6.95 -0.52 -37.87
CA LYS A 19 -6.70 0.94 -37.91
C LYS A 19 -7.66 1.72 -37.05
N ILE A 20 -8.95 1.36 -37.05
CA ILE A 20 -9.94 2.00 -36.18
C ILE A 20 -9.63 1.67 -34.71
N MET A 21 -9.46 0.39 -34.40
CA MET A 21 -9.24 -0.07 -33.01
C MET A 21 -7.94 0.52 -32.41
N ASN A 22 -6.83 0.46 -33.14
CA ASN A 22 -5.54 1.05 -32.74
C ASN A 22 -5.63 2.58 -32.63
N GLY A 23 -6.40 3.21 -33.53
CA GLY A 23 -6.68 4.65 -33.49
C GLY A 23 -7.42 5.09 -32.23
N LEU A 24 -8.37 4.28 -31.74
CA LEU A 24 -9.08 4.53 -30.49
C LEU A 24 -8.16 4.36 -29.27
N ALA A 25 -7.35 3.31 -29.24
CA ALA A 25 -6.35 3.13 -28.18
C ALA A 25 -5.37 4.31 -28.14
N LYS A 26 -4.85 4.72 -29.31
CA LYS A 26 -4.00 5.91 -29.42
C LYS A 26 -4.69 7.16 -28.91
N ALA A 27 -5.94 7.40 -29.28
CA ALA A 27 -6.68 8.59 -28.88
C ALA A 27 -6.85 8.66 -27.36
N GLU A 28 -7.23 7.54 -26.73
CA GLU A 28 -7.39 7.46 -25.27
C GLU A 28 -6.06 7.69 -24.54
N ILE A 29 -4.98 7.02 -24.96
CA ILE A 29 -3.66 7.16 -24.34
C ILE A 29 -3.15 8.61 -24.49
N SER A 30 -3.28 9.19 -25.69
CA SER A 30 -2.85 10.57 -25.95
C SER A 30 -3.67 11.59 -25.16
N TYR A 31 -4.98 11.36 -25.02
CA TYR A 31 -5.84 12.19 -24.18
C TYR A 31 -5.35 12.18 -22.72
N LEU A 32 -5.12 11.01 -22.17
CA LEU A 32 -4.64 10.87 -20.78
C LEU A 32 -3.24 11.50 -20.59
N ALA A 33 -2.33 11.33 -21.56
CA ALA A 33 -1.01 11.95 -21.52
C ALA A 33 -1.09 13.48 -21.50
N LYS A 34 -2.01 14.06 -22.27
CA LYS A 34 -2.17 15.51 -22.39
C LYS A 34 -2.76 16.16 -21.14
N TYR A 35 -3.67 15.48 -20.45
CA TYR A 35 -4.44 16.07 -19.36
C TYR A 35 -3.95 15.67 -17.96
N LYS A 36 -2.88 14.89 -17.85
CA LYS A 36 -2.25 14.59 -16.57
C LYS A 36 -1.33 15.73 -16.12
N ILE A 37 -1.75 16.43 -15.07
CA ILE A 37 -1.16 17.72 -14.63
C ILE A 37 0.14 17.56 -13.83
N GLU A 38 0.34 16.46 -13.10
CA GLU A 38 1.40 16.41 -12.06
C GLU A 38 2.59 15.48 -12.33
N ASN A 39 2.47 14.51 -13.22
CA ASN A 39 3.56 13.58 -13.55
C ASN A 39 3.40 13.03 -14.97
N SER A 40 4.50 12.63 -15.60
CA SER A 40 4.45 11.89 -16.86
C SER A 40 3.67 10.59 -16.69
N ILE A 41 2.89 10.22 -17.72
CA ILE A 41 2.21 8.92 -17.70
C ILE A 41 3.20 7.79 -17.97
N LYS A 42 2.93 6.63 -17.37
CA LYS A 42 3.64 5.38 -17.66
C LYS A 42 2.68 4.38 -18.26
N VAL A 43 2.98 3.96 -19.47
CA VAL A 43 2.21 2.98 -20.25
C VAL A 43 2.95 1.65 -20.27
N LEU A 44 2.29 0.57 -19.91
CA LEU A 44 2.77 -0.79 -20.11
C LEU A 44 1.97 -1.44 -21.23
N GLU A 45 2.59 -1.78 -22.32
CA GLU A 45 2.01 -2.65 -23.35
C GLU A 45 2.47 -4.08 -23.11
N VAL A 46 1.53 -4.99 -22.91
CA VAL A 46 1.76 -6.42 -22.69
C VAL A 46 1.51 -7.18 -23.99
N GLY A 47 2.42 -8.07 -24.36
CA GLY A 47 2.33 -8.87 -25.61
C GLY A 47 2.30 -7.98 -26.85
N ALA A 48 3.19 -7.01 -26.94
CA ALA A 48 3.21 -6.02 -28.04
C ALA A 48 3.47 -6.63 -29.43
N GLY A 49 4.06 -7.82 -29.50
CA GLY A 49 4.26 -8.55 -30.74
C GLY A 49 5.02 -7.75 -31.81
N VAL A 50 4.42 -7.68 -33.00
CA VAL A 50 4.97 -6.90 -34.13
C VAL A 50 4.83 -5.39 -33.97
N GLY A 51 4.23 -4.92 -32.87
CA GLY A 51 4.00 -3.51 -32.59
C GLY A 51 2.87 -2.88 -33.42
N GLY A 52 1.81 -3.65 -33.68
CA GLY A 52 0.69 -3.18 -34.50
C GLY A 52 0.00 -1.96 -33.89
N THR A 53 -0.21 -1.93 -32.59
CA THR A 53 -0.77 -0.78 -31.86
C THR A 53 0.31 0.24 -31.53
N SER A 54 1.51 -0.22 -31.15
CA SER A 54 2.65 0.62 -30.75
C SER A 54 3.05 1.61 -31.84
N VAL A 55 2.93 1.23 -33.14
CA VAL A 55 3.32 2.08 -34.26
C VAL A 55 2.50 3.36 -34.34
N ASP A 56 1.28 3.33 -33.85
CA ASP A 56 0.40 4.52 -33.75
C ASP A 56 0.56 5.26 -32.44
N VAL A 57 0.76 4.52 -31.32
CA VAL A 57 0.77 5.10 -29.97
C VAL A 57 2.10 5.78 -29.66
N ILE A 58 3.24 5.11 -29.93
CA ILE A 58 4.55 5.64 -29.54
C ILE A 58 4.82 7.02 -30.17
N PRO A 59 4.67 7.22 -31.50
CA PRO A 59 4.89 8.55 -32.08
C PRO A 59 3.94 9.62 -31.54
N ALA A 60 2.70 9.25 -31.17
CA ALA A 60 1.71 10.17 -30.64
C ALA A 60 2.02 10.65 -29.21
N LEU A 61 2.89 9.96 -28.49
CA LEU A 61 3.36 10.32 -27.16
C LEU A 61 4.65 11.15 -27.17
N ASP A 62 5.23 11.40 -28.33
CA ASP A 62 6.45 12.19 -28.42
C ASP A 62 6.23 13.62 -27.88
N GLY A 63 7.20 14.12 -27.12
CA GLY A 63 7.12 15.42 -26.47
C GLY A 63 6.16 15.51 -25.27
N THR A 64 5.44 14.45 -24.90
CA THR A 64 4.51 14.46 -23.74
C THR A 64 5.19 14.17 -22.39
N GLY A 65 6.47 13.72 -22.41
CA GLY A 65 7.18 13.25 -21.23
C GLY A 65 6.75 11.83 -20.77
N ALA A 66 5.95 11.10 -21.55
CA ALA A 66 5.51 9.77 -21.22
C ALA A 66 6.68 8.76 -21.17
N GLU A 67 6.55 7.71 -20.35
CA GLU A 67 7.36 6.51 -20.41
C GLU A 67 6.52 5.37 -21.00
N TYR A 68 7.05 4.67 -21.99
CA TYR A 68 6.39 3.53 -22.61
C TYR A 68 7.19 2.26 -22.46
N TYR A 69 6.58 1.23 -21.93
CA TYR A 69 7.18 -0.08 -21.73
C TYR A 69 6.61 -1.03 -22.78
N PHE A 70 7.38 -1.26 -23.82
CA PHE A 70 7.10 -2.25 -24.85
C PHE A 70 7.53 -3.62 -24.35
N THR A 71 6.56 -4.51 -24.09
CA THR A 71 6.88 -5.81 -23.52
C THR A 71 6.30 -6.97 -24.29
N ASP A 72 7.06 -8.06 -24.39
CA ASP A 72 6.67 -9.30 -25.06
C ASP A 72 7.47 -10.48 -24.50
N LEU A 73 7.01 -11.70 -24.68
CA LEU A 73 7.77 -12.92 -24.36
C LEU A 73 8.94 -13.15 -25.33
N SER A 74 8.77 -12.72 -26.57
CA SER A 74 9.71 -12.97 -27.65
C SER A 74 10.79 -11.88 -27.73
N THR A 75 12.03 -12.28 -27.48
CA THR A 75 13.21 -11.40 -27.70
C THR A 75 13.35 -10.97 -29.16
N PHE A 76 12.81 -11.74 -30.09
CA PHE A 76 12.78 -11.38 -31.52
C PHE A 76 11.96 -10.10 -31.74
N PHE A 77 10.74 -10.03 -31.18
CA PHE A 77 9.90 -8.84 -31.28
C PHE A 77 10.51 -7.65 -30.54
N LEU A 78 11.09 -7.86 -29.36
CA LEU A 78 11.77 -6.81 -28.62
C LEU A 78 12.94 -6.20 -29.40
N ASN A 79 13.75 -7.01 -30.09
CA ASN A 79 14.87 -6.52 -30.88
C ASN A 79 14.39 -5.74 -32.12
N HIS A 80 13.35 -6.23 -32.79
CA HIS A 80 12.77 -5.53 -33.91
C HIS A 80 12.15 -4.18 -33.49
N ALA A 81 11.48 -4.14 -32.33
CA ALA A 81 10.93 -2.90 -31.78
C ALA A 81 12.03 -1.88 -31.43
N LYS A 82 13.18 -2.35 -30.89
CA LYS A 82 14.35 -1.46 -30.65
C LYS A 82 14.88 -0.84 -31.93
N GLU A 83 14.93 -1.58 -33.02
CA GLU A 83 15.34 -1.04 -34.34
C GLU A 83 14.31 -0.01 -34.84
N LYS A 84 13.03 -0.30 -34.68
CA LYS A 84 11.92 0.53 -35.21
C LYS A 84 11.69 1.81 -34.40
N PHE A 85 11.77 1.72 -33.08
CA PHE A 85 11.44 2.82 -32.15
C PHE A 85 12.66 3.38 -31.40
N GLY A 86 13.88 3.03 -31.81
CA GLY A 86 15.11 3.41 -31.12
C GLY A 86 15.38 4.92 -31.04
N GLN A 87 14.72 5.73 -31.86
CA GLN A 87 14.78 7.19 -31.76
C GLN A 87 14.06 7.74 -30.53
N TYR A 88 13.18 6.98 -29.89
CA TYR A 88 12.44 7.38 -28.72
C TYR A 88 13.11 6.82 -27.46
N GLU A 89 14.04 7.57 -26.85
CA GLU A 89 14.82 7.16 -25.68
C GLU A 89 13.96 6.82 -24.43
N TRP A 90 12.72 7.34 -24.38
CA TRP A 90 11.74 7.10 -23.33
C TRP A 90 10.97 5.78 -23.49
N VAL A 91 11.18 5.04 -24.58
CA VAL A 91 10.64 3.68 -24.76
C VAL A 91 11.57 2.67 -24.12
N LYS A 92 11.03 1.86 -23.23
CA LYS A 92 11.73 0.79 -22.51
C LYS A 92 11.25 -0.57 -23.03
N TYR A 93 12.16 -1.53 -23.08
CA TYR A 93 11.86 -2.86 -23.61
C TYR A 93 12.11 -3.92 -22.54
N GLY A 94 11.18 -4.85 -22.39
CA GLY A 94 11.28 -5.88 -21.38
C GLY A 94 10.53 -7.17 -21.72
N ILE A 95 10.96 -8.28 -21.13
CA ILE A 95 10.22 -9.53 -21.19
C ILE A 95 9.07 -9.43 -20.16
N PHE A 96 7.89 -9.83 -20.57
CA PHE A 96 6.72 -9.89 -19.69
C PHE A 96 5.82 -11.07 -20.09
N ASP A 97 5.56 -11.97 -19.13
CA ASP A 97 4.63 -13.07 -19.26
C ASP A 97 3.36 -12.75 -18.47
N ILE A 98 2.21 -12.66 -19.15
CA ILE A 98 0.92 -12.39 -18.49
C ILE A 98 0.50 -13.51 -17.54
N ASN A 99 0.98 -14.73 -17.74
CA ASN A 99 0.65 -15.91 -16.95
C ASN A 99 1.53 -16.12 -15.70
N VAL A 100 2.51 -15.25 -15.46
CA VAL A 100 3.44 -15.32 -14.32
C VAL A 100 3.18 -14.14 -13.39
N ASP A 101 3.31 -14.35 -12.08
CA ASP A 101 3.14 -13.27 -11.09
C ASP A 101 4.08 -12.09 -11.39
N VAL A 102 3.54 -10.89 -11.39
CA VAL A 102 4.25 -9.66 -11.79
C VAL A 102 5.38 -9.29 -10.83
N ILE A 103 5.30 -9.71 -9.57
CA ILE A 103 6.34 -9.46 -8.57
C ILE A 103 7.54 -10.38 -8.80
N GLU A 104 7.29 -11.64 -9.20
CA GLU A 104 8.35 -12.58 -9.58
C GLU A 104 9.14 -12.06 -10.79
N GLN A 105 8.47 -11.39 -11.72
CA GLN A 105 9.06 -10.73 -12.87
C GLN A 105 9.75 -9.39 -12.54
N LYS A 106 9.82 -9.00 -11.25
CA LYS A 106 10.45 -7.77 -10.74
C LYS A 106 9.80 -6.47 -11.21
N TYR A 107 8.54 -6.52 -11.62
CA TYR A 107 7.78 -5.30 -11.86
C TYR A 107 7.29 -4.72 -10.54
N LYS A 108 7.38 -3.40 -10.42
CA LYS A 108 6.96 -2.69 -9.22
C LYS A 108 5.43 -2.54 -9.24
N ALA A 109 4.79 -2.92 -8.14
CA ALA A 109 3.36 -2.66 -7.97
C ALA A 109 3.04 -1.16 -8.09
N PHE A 110 1.83 -0.84 -8.58
CA PHE A 110 1.30 0.52 -8.66
C PHE A 110 2.20 1.50 -9.44
N SER A 111 2.82 1.04 -10.51
CA SER A 111 3.79 1.84 -11.26
C SER A 111 3.27 2.36 -12.60
N PHE A 112 2.16 1.82 -13.12
CA PHE A 112 1.65 2.20 -14.43
C PHE A 112 0.31 2.93 -14.33
N ASP A 113 0.15 3.93 -15.17
CA ASP A 113 -1.09 4.69 -15.34
C ASP A 113 -2.04 4.02 -16.31
N ILE A 114 -1.44 3.35 -17.32
CA ILE A 114 -2.16 2.65 -18.38
C ILE A 114 -1.50 1.29 -18.61
N ILE A 115 -2.33 0.25 -18.74
CA ILE A 115 -1.92 -1.04 -19.31
C ILE A 115 -2.66 -1.19 -20.63
N LEU A 116 -1.90 -1.40 -21.69
CA LEU A 116 -2.40 -1.71 -23.03
C LEU A 116 -2.23 -3.20 -23.31
N ALA A 117 -3.32 -3.87 -23.61
CA ALA A 117 -3.35 -5.28 -23.98
C ALA A 117 -4.09 -5.42 -25.31
N ALA A 118 -3.35 -5.53 -26.40
CA ALA A 118 -3.89 -5.60 -27.75
C ALA A 118 -3.67 -6.99 -28.35
N ASN A 119 -4.74 -7.76 -28.51
CA ASN A 119 -4.74 -9.12 -29.07
C ASN A 119 -3.73 -10.04 -28.36
N VAL A 120 -3.77 -10.07 -27.04
CA VAL A 120 -2.85 -10.85 -26.18
C VAL A 120 -3.56 -11.63 -25.08
N LEU A 121 -4.68 -11.13 -24.56
CA LEU A 121 -5.34 -11.74 -23.41
C LEU A 121 -5.98 -13.09 -23.75
N HIS A 122 -6.25 -13.37 -25.00
CA HIS A 122 -6.64 -14.70 -25.44
C HIS A 122 -5.57 -15.78 -25.21
N ASN A 123 -4.30 -15.39 -24.99
CA ASN A 123 -3.21 -16.30 -24.61
C ASN A 123 -3.13 -16.53 -23.09
N ALA A 124 -3.99 -15.91 -22.29
CA ALA A 124 -4.05 -16.16 -20.86
C ALA A 124 -4.43 -17.63 -20.60
N LYS A 125 -3.75 -18.31 -19.70
CA LYS A 125 -4.17 -19.64 -19.23
C LYS A 125 -5.42 -19.55 -18.38
N ASN A 126 -5.44 -18.56 -17.49
CA ASN A 126 -6.60 -18.18 -16.70
C ASN A 126 -6.73 -16.65 -16.72
N ILE A 127 -7.82 -16.16 -17.27
CA ILE A 127 -8.02 -14.72 -17.45
C ILE A 127 -8.16 -14.00 -16.12
N HIS A 128 -8.75 -14.61 -15.09
CA HIS A 128 -8.92 -14.00 -13.79
C HIS A 128 -7.59 -13.83 -13.06
N ASP A 129 -6.69 -14.80 -13.14
CA ASP A 129 -5.33 -14.70 -12.59
C ASP A 129 -4.54 -13.59 -13.28
N VAL A 130 -4.68 -13.46 -14.61
CA VAL A 130 -4.05 -12.39 -15.38
C VAL A 130 -4.60 -11.02 -14.96
N PHE A 131 -5.91 -10.89 -14.78
CA PHE A 131 -6.50 -9.62 -14.30
C PHE A 131 -6.01 -9.24 -12.90
N GLU A 132 -5.98 -10.20 -11.97
CA GLU A 132 -5.43 -9.94 -10.62
C GLU A 132 -3.95 -9.54 -10.66
N ASN A 133 -3.16 -10.12 -11.56
CA ASN A 133 -1.76 -9.76 -11.74
C ASN A 133 -1.58 -8.36 -12.34
N LEU A 134 -2.28 -8.06 -13.44
CA LEU A 134 -2.18 -6.76 -14.10
C LEU A 134 -2.71 -5.63 -13.22
N LYS A 135 -3.77 -5.88 -12.45
CA LYS A 135 -4.32 -4.95 -11.47
C LYS A 135 -3.28 -4.51 -10.42
N LYS A 136 -2.39 -5.41 -9.97
CA LYS A 136 -1.30 -5.07 -9.05
C LYS A 136 -0.35 -3.99 -9.62
N LEU A 137 -0.22 -3.91 -10.93
CA LEU A 137 0.68 -2.97 -11.61
C LEU A 137 0.07 -1.58 -11.81
N LEU A 138 -1.26 -1.48 -11.87
CA LEU A 138 -1.97 -0.23 -12.10
C LEU A 138 -1.93 0.67 -10.87
N LYS A 139 -1.66 1.95 -11.10
CA LYS A 139 -1.86 3.01 -10.10
C LYS A 139 -3.35 3.16 -9.76
N PRO A 140 -3.68 3.82 -8.63
CA PRO A 140 -5.05 4.26 -8.37
C PRO A 140 -5.61 5.05 -9.55
N ASN A 141 -6.84 4.72 -9.95
CA ASN A 141 -7.50 5.29 -11.14
C ASN A 141 -6.80 5.01 -12.48
N GLY A 142 -5.80 4.14 -12.50
CA GLY A 142 -5.19 3.65 -13.73
C GLY A 142 -6.21 2.96 -14.63
N ARG A 143 -5.97 2.95 -15.93
CA ARG A 143 -6.87 2.37 -16.93
C ARG A 143 -6.21 1.18 -17.62
N MET A 144 -7.02 0.21 -17.96
CA MET A 144 -6.61 -0.87 -18.84
C MET A 144 -7.34 -0.71 -20.16
N ILE A 145 -6.60 -0.72 -21.25
CA ILE A 145 -7.12 -0.63 -22.61
C ILE A 145 -6.93 -1.99 -23.25
N ILE A 146 -8.03 -2.62 -23.63
CA ILE A 146 -8.08 -3.99 -24.15
C ILE A 146 -8.61 -3.94 -25.57
N LEU A 147 -7.87 -4.53 -26.50
CA LEU A 147 -8.32 -4.80 -27.85
C LEU A 147 -8.35 -6.31 -28.02
N GLU A 148 -9.53 -6.89 -28.25
CA GLU A 148 -9.64 -8.34 -28.36
C GLU A 148 -10.72 -8.76 -29.36
N GLU A 149 -10.51 -9.97 -29.91
CA GLU A 149 -11.57 -10.69 -30.61
C GLU A 149 -12.68 -11.05 -29.61
N THR A 150 -13.93 -10.85 -30.04
CA THR A 150 -15.12 -11.08 -29.21
C THR A 150 -16.07 -12.14 -29.79
N ARG A 151 -15.56 -12.91 -30.72
CA ARG A 151 -16.21 -14.08 -31.30
C ARG A 151 -15.20 -15.04 -31.90
N GLU A 152 -15.58 -16.31 -32.02
CA GLU A 152 -14.80 -17.29 -32.76
C GLU A 152 -14.69 -16.90 -34.23
N SER A 153 -13.47 -16.84 -34.72
CA SER A 153 -13.17 -16.60 -36.13
C SER A 153 -12.42 -17.80 -36.69
N TYR A 154 -13.11 -18.65 -37.43
CA TYR A 154 -12.50 -19.83 -38.04
C TYR A 154 -11.33 -19.49 -38.97
N THR A 155 -11.38 -18.34 -39.63
CA THR A 155 -10.28 -17.87 -40.48
C THR A 155 -9.04 -17.54 -39.62
N LEU A 156 -9.22 -16.91 -38.48
CA LEU A 156 -8.15 -16.57 -37.57
C LEU A 156 -7.60 -17.83 -36.89
N LEU A 157 -8.48 -18.71 -36.41
CA LEU A 157 -8.09 -19.99 -35.81
C LEU A 157 -7.28 -20.85 -36.75
N THR A 158 -7.67 -20.95 -38.03
CA THR A 158 -6.91 -21.72 -39.04
C THR A 158 -5.49 -21.18 -39.23
N SER A 159 -5.28 -19.87 -39.07
CA SER A 159 -3.95 -19.24 -39.17
C SER A 159 -3.13 -19.32 -37.88
N MET A 160 -3.78 -19.52 -36.72
CA MET A 160 -3.19 -19.54 -35.39
C MET A 160 -3.09 -20.94 -34.75
N GLU A 161 -3.71 -21.95 -35.36
CA GLU A 161 -3.86 -23.32 -34.82
C GLU A 161 -2.52 -24.00 -34.45
N PHE A 162 -1.41 -23.50 -35.02
CA PHE A 162 -0.05 -24.02 -34.76
C PHE A 162 0.76 -23.11 -33.82
N LYS A 163 0.13 -22.09 -33.19
CA LYS A 163 0.82 -21.24 -32.20
C LYS A 163 0.60 -21.78 -30.81
N ASP A 164 1.67 -21.95 -30.05
CA ASP A 164 1.61 -22.23 -28.63
C ASP A 164 0.84 -21.11 -27.92
N GLY A 165 0.00 -21.45 -26.95
CA GLY A 165 -0.72 -20.48 -26.12
C GLY A 165 -2.24 -20.43 -26.30
N LEU A 166 -2.79 -21.13 -27.31
CA LEU A 166 -4.26 -21.20 -27.54
C LEU A 166 -4.89 -22.49 -27.02
N THR A 167 -4.23 -23.18 -26.11
CA THR A 167 -4.69 -24.44 -25.48
C THR A 167 -4.28 -24.47 -24.02
N GLY A 168 -4.90 -25.36 -23.25
CA GLY A 168 -4.60 -25.53 -21.83
C GLY A 168 -5.16 -24.43 -20.96
N PHE A 169 -6.31 -23.88 -21.34
CA PHE A 169 -7.09 -22.94 -20.54
C PHE A 169 -7.57 -23.62 -19.26
N THR A 170 -7.65 -22.85 -18.20
CA THR A 170 -8.17 -23.27 -16.88
C THR A 170 -9.27 -22.31 -16.38
N ASP A 171 -9.88 -21.60 -17.30
CA ASP A 171 -11.03 -20.72 -17.10
C ASP A 171 -12.25 -21.21 -17.90
N GLU A 172 -13.28 -20.38 -18.03
CA GLU A 172 -14.56 -20.73 -18.67
C GLU A 172 -14.40 -21.19 -20.14
N ARG A 173 -13.25 -20.91 -20.77
CA ARG A 173 -12.98 -21.36 -22.14
C ARG A 173 -12.77 -22.87 -22.25
N GLU A 174 -12.23 -23.50 -21.20
CA GLU A 174 -12.07 -24.95 -21.15
C GLU A 174 -13.44 -25.65 -21.22
N GLU A 175 -14.38 -25.22 -20.38
CA GLU A 175 -15.73 -25.79 -20.32
C GLU A 175 -16.53 -25.56 -21.61
N ASN A 176 -16.36 -24.37 -22.21
CA ASN A 176 -17.09 -23.96 -23.41
C ASN A 176 -16.41 -24.40 -24.72
N ASN A 177 -15.22 -25.02 -24.64
CA ASN A 177 -14.40 -25.40 -25.78
C ASN A 177 -14.24 -24.26 -26.80
N GLN A 178 -13.85 -23.07 -26.30
CA GLN A 178 -13.68 -21.84 -27.07
C GLN A 178 -12.31 -21.23 -26.86
N THR A 179 -11.85 -20.42 -27.82
CA THR A 179 -10.57 -19.70 -27.76
C THR A 179 -10.76 -18.26 -27.33
N PHE A 180 -11.79 -17.61 -27.89
CA PHE A 180 -12.05 -16.18 -27.65
C PHE A 180 -13.31 -16.03 -26.80
N PHE A 181 -13.26 -15.08 -25.87
CA PHE A 181 -14.43 -14.70 -25.08
C PHE A 181 -15.41 -13.89 -25.93
N THR A 182 -16.68 -14.16 -25.81
CA THR A 182 -17.74 -13.30 -26.34
C THR A 182 -17.82 -11.99 -25.58
N ARG A 183 -18.47 -10.97 -26.16
CA ARG A 183 -18.72 -9.69 -25.45
C ARG A 183 -19.39 -9.89 -24.10
N LYS A 184 -20.37 -10.78 -24.02
CA LYS A 184 -21.07 -11.07 -22.76
C LYS A 184 -20.13 -11.66 -21.71
N GLN A 185 -19.25 -12.57 -22.11
CA GLN A 185 -18.26 -13.15 -21.19
C GLN A 185 -17.24 -12.08 -20.74
N TRP A 186 -16.82 -11.17 -21.63
CA TRP A 186 -15.98 -10.04 -21.23
C TRP A 186 -16.66 -9.13 -20.19
N GLU A 187 -17.97 -8.80 -20.39
CA GLU A 187 -18.75 -8.05 -19.40
C GLU A 187 -18.77 -8.79 -18.03
N ASP A 188 -19.02 -10.10 -18.04
CA ASP A 188 -19.04 -10.92 -16.83
C ASP A 188 -17.65 -11.00 -16.14
N ILE A 189 -16.58 -11.16 -16.93
CA ILE A 189 -15.19 -11.11 -16.44
C ILE A 189 -14.88 -9.76 -15.79
N PHE A 190 -15.27 -8.66 -16.39
CA PHE A 190 -15.05 -7.33 -15.82
C PHE A 190 -15.83 -7.16 -14.52
N GLU A 191 -17.08 -7.60 -14.45
CA GLU A 191 -17.89 -7.55 -13.22
C GLU A 191 -17.27 -8.37 -12.10
N GLN A 192 -16.88 -9.62 -12.39
CA GLN A 192 -16.23 -10.52 -11.41
C GLN A 192 -14.92 -9.94 -10.86
N ASN A 193 -14.17 -9.21 -11.68
CA ASN A 193 -12.91 -8.57 -11.30
C ASN A 193 -13.07 -7.14 -10.75
N ASN A 194 -14.32 -6.71 -10.44
CA ASN A 194 -14.61 -5.35 -9.97
C ASN A 194 -14.12 -4.25 -10.91
N ALA A 195 -14.15 -4.51 -12.22
CA ALA A 195 -13.86 -3.51 -13.23
C ALA A 195 -15.14 -2.86 -13.74
N GLU A 196 -15.05 -1.59 -14.07
CA GLU A 196 -16.11 -0.85 -14.80
C GLU A 196 -15.64 -0.53 -16.20
N ILE A 197 -16.53 -0.67 -17.16
CA ILE A 197 -16.29 -0.24 -18.53
C ILE A 197 -16.49 1.29 -18.57
N ILE A 198 -15.43 2.03 -18.84
CA ILE A 198 -15.47 3.49 -19.04
C ILE A 198 -15.92 3.81 -20.45
N TYR A 199 -15.42 3.01 -21.40
CA TYR A 199 -15.71 3.16 -22.82
C TYR A 199 -15.59 1.80 -23.50
N GLU A 200 -16.44 1.56 -24.50
CA GLU A 200 -16.33 0.40 -25.39
C GLU A 200 -16.65 0.82 -26.83
N PHE A 201 -16.03 0.15 -27.79
CA PHE A 201 -16.30 0.32 -29.19
C PHE A 201 -16.08 -1.01 -29.94
N PRO A 202 -16.99 -1.42 -30.86
CA PRO A 202 -18.29 -0.79 -31.19
C PRO A 202 -19.27 -0.78 -30.01
N GLN A 203 -20.24 0.13 -30.03
CA GLN A 203 -21.34 0.09 -29.07
C GLN A 203 -22.21 -1.14 -29.31
N LYS A 204 -22.87 -1.64 -28.25
CA LYS A 204 -23.78 -2.79 -28.35
C LYS A 204 -24.93 -2.49 -29.35
N GLY A 205 -25.09 -3.38 -30.33
CA GLY A 205 -26.06 -3.24 -31.39
C GLY A 205 -25.56 -2.43 -32.61
N ASP A 206 -24.32 -1.97 -32.60
CA ASP A 206 -23.69 -1.33 -33.77
C ASP A 206 -23.40 -2.40 -34.85
N ILE A 207 -23.56 -2.00 -36.14
CA ILE A 207 -23.21 -2.86 -37.27
C ILE A 207 -21.75 -3.35 -37.24
N LEU A 208 -20.86 -2.53 -36.67
CA LEU A 208 -19.43 -2.87 -36.54
C LEU A 208 -19.13 -4.00 -35.56
N GLU A 209 -20.09 -4.43 -34.72
CA GLU A 209 -19.95 -5.65 -33.93
C GLU A 209 -19.74 -6.89 -34.82
N MET A 210 -20.21 -6.84 -36.05
CA MET A 210 -19.98 -7.91 -37.03
C MET A 210 -18.51 -8.10 -37.40
N ALA A 211 -17.65 -7.09 -37.14
CA ALA A 211 -16.22 -7.21 -37.31
C ALA A 211 -15.57 -8.18 -36.32
N GLY A 212 -16.23 -8.43 -35.18
CA GLY A 212 -15.76 -9.42 -34.19
C GLY A 212 -14.69 -8.93 -33.25
N GLN A 213 -14.25 -7.67 -33.35
CA GLN A 213 -13.28 -7.06 -32.46
C GLN A 213 -13.91 -5.97 -31.60
N THR A 214 -13.43 -5.82 -30.39
CA THR A 214 -13.90 -4.77 -29.47
C THR A 214 -12.72 -4.15 -28.72
N VAL A 215 -12.79 -2.81 -28.60
CA VAL A 215 -11.94 -2.04 -27.68
C VAL A 215 -12.71 -1.80 -26.40
N TYR A 216 -12.12 -2.14 -25.27
CA TYR A 216 -12.60 -1.79 -23.96
C TYR A 216 -11.60 -0.88 -23.25
N VAL A 217 -12.09 0.20 -22.66
CA VAL A 217 -11.34 0.99 -21.68
C VAL A 217 -11.99 0.72 -20.33
N ILE A 218 -11.28 0.06 -19.46
CA ILE A 218 -11.78 -0.31 -18.13
C ILE A 218 -10.98 0.35 -17.02
N ARG A 219 -11.63 0.49 -15.89
CA ARG A 219 -11.01 0.89 -14.62
C ARG A 219 -11.49 -0.05 -13.52
N PHE A 220 -10.56 -0.51 -12.68
CA PHE A 220 -10.96 -1.27 -11.50
C PHE A 220 -11.60 -0.34 -10.48
N LYS A 221 -12.84 -0.64 -10.06
CA LYS A 221 -13.64 0.19 -9.13
C LYS A 221 -12.96 0.38 -7.79
N GLU A 222 -12.19 -0.62 -7.38
CA GLU A 222 -11.36 -0.60 -6.18
C GLU A 222 -10.08 -1.38 -6.48
N ALA A 223 -9.08 -0.72 -7.09
CA ALA A 223 -7.72 -1.28 -7.18
C ALA A 223 -7.12 -1.47 -5.78
N TYR A 224 -7.69 -0.82 -4.81
CA TYR A 224 -7.43 -0.98 -3.38
C TYR A 224 -8.79 -1.25 -2.74
N ALA A 225 -8.98 -2.45 -2.19
CA ALA A 225 -9.93 -2.56 -1.10
C ALA A 225 -9.68 -1.32 -0.26
N ARG A 226 -10.68 -0.44 -0.10
CA ARG A 226 -10.63 0.59 0.95
C ARG A 226 -10.39 -0.20 2.23
N ILE A 227 -9.13 -0.36 2.58
CA ILE A 227 -8.77 -0.82 3.90
C ILE A 227 -9.37 0.27 4.75
N LYS A 228 -10.55 0.02 5.31
CA LYS A 228 -11.16 0.95 6.24
C LYS A 228 -10.12 1.11 7.32
N LYS A 229 -9.76 2.36 7.63
CA LYS A 229 -8.76 2.71 8.65
C LYS A 229 -9.01 1.91 9.93
N GLU A 230 -10.28 1.79 10.32
CA GLU A 230 -10.74 1.05 11.47
C GLU A 230 -10.35 -0.44 11.38
N ARG A 231 -10.63 -1.09 10.25
CA ARG A 231 -10.30 -2.51 10.05
C ARG A 231 -8.79 -2.78 10.01
N LEU A 232 -8.00 -1.81 9.56
CA LEU A 232 -6.54 -1.90 9.62
C LEU A 232 -6.07 -1.80 11.07
N LEU A 233 -6.56 -0.82 11.82
CA LEU A 233 -6.23 -0.64 13.23
C LEU A 233 -6.64 -1.87 14.06
N ASP A 234 -7.85 -2.39 13.90
CA ASP A 234 -8.32 -3.63 14.56
C ASP A 234 -7.37 -4.81 14.28
N LYS A 235 -6.90 -4.97 13.04
CA LYS A 235 -5.93 -6.02 12.69
C LYS A 235 -4.55 -5.79 13.30
N LEU A 236 -4.12 -4.55 13.42
CA LEU A 236 -2.85 -4.19 14.05
C LEU A 236 -2.92 -4.42 15.55
N GLU A 237 -4.01 -4.04 16.22
CA GLU A 237 -4.26 -4.31 17.64
C GLU A 237 -4.24 -5.80 17.98
N GLN A 238 -4.72 -6.67 17.07
CA GLN A 238 -4.66 -8.12 17.24
C GLN A 238 -3.25 -8.72 17.09
N LYS A 239 -2.32 -8.02 16.42
CA LYS A 239 -0.99 -8.55 16.06
C LYS A 239 0.17 -7.85 16.75
N LEU A 240 -0.05 -6.64 17.20
CA LEU A 240 0.97 -5.79 17.80
C LEU A 240 0.62 -5.50 19.26
N PRO A 241 1.62 -5.36 20.13
CA PRO A 241 1.42 -4.76 21.44
C PRO A 241 0.79 -3.37 21.32
N GLU A 242 -0.03 -2.97 22.29
CA GLU A 242 -0.80 -1.71 22.28
C GLU A 242 0.09 -0.47 21.97
N TYR A 243 1.31 -0.42 22.49
CA TYR A 243 2.25 0.68 22.26
C TYR A 243 2.87 0.72 20.85
N MET A 244 2.67 -0.32 20.04
CA MET A 244 3.14 -0.39 18.63
C MET A 244 2.01 -0.12 17.63
N VAL A 245 0.76 -0.02 18.08
CA VAL A 245 -0.36 0.30 17.21
C VAL A 245 -0.29 1.79 16.86
N PRO A 246 -0.26 2.16 15.57
CA PRO A 246 -0.19 3.56 15.19
C PRO A 246 -1.47 4.30 15.59
N SER A 247 -1.32 5.48 16.18
CA SER A 247 -2.45 6.36 16.54
C SER A 247 -3.10 6.99 15.31
N GLN A 248 -2.33 7.15 14.23
CA GLN A 248 -2.81 7.72 12.97
C GLN A 248 -2.33 6.90 11.78
N VAL A 249 -3.18 6.80 10.78
CA VAL A 249 -2.89 6.15 9.50
C VAL A 249 -3.36 7.06 8.38
N LEU A 250 -2.44 7.38 7.47
CA LEU A 250 -2.72 8.13 6.25
C LEU A 250 -2.50 7.21 5.05
N PHE A 251 -3.51 7.10 4.20
CA PHE A 251 -3.40 6.39 2.94
C PHE A 251 -2.94 7.36 1.86
N VAL A 252 -1.80 7.06 1.26
CA VAL A 252 -1.21 7.91 0.23
C VAL A 252 -0.94 7.09 -1.03
N PRO A 253 -1.10 7.68 -2.22
CA PRO A 253 -0.83 6.99 -3.48
C PRO A 253 0.63 6.54 -3.60
N GLU A 254 1.56 7.37 -3.12
CA GLU A 254 2.99 7.13 -3.20
C GLU A 254 3.71 7.78 -2.02
N LEU A 255 4.76 7.11 -1.49
CA LEU A 255 5.60 7.70 -0.46
C LEU A 255 6.61 8.68 -1.09
N PRO A 256 6.81 9.88 -0.51
CA PRO A 256 7.77 10.85 -1.02
C PRO A 256 9.19 10.33 -0.88
N GLN A 257 10.01 10.59 -1.89
CA GLN A 257 11.42 10.19 -1.91
C GLN A 257 12.32 11.42 -1.95
N THR A 258 13.46 11.34 -1.27
CA THR A 258 14.56 12.31 -1.39
C THR A 258 15.24 12.16 -2.75
N SER A 259 16.07 13.12 -3.16
CA SER A 259 16.89 13.04 -4.38
C SER A 259 17.75 11.78 -4.51
N ASN A 260 18.07 11.14 -3.37
CA ASN A 260 18.84 9.89 -3.32
C ASN A 260 17.97 8.62 -3.30
N GLY A 261 16.67 8.72 -3.60
CA GLY A 261 15.74 7.59 -3.65
C GLY A 261 15.33 6.99 -2.29
N LYS A 262 15.65 7.67 -1.16
CA LYS A 262 15.22 7.25 0.17
C LYS A 262 13.88 7.90 0.52
N ILE A 263 13.07 7.23 1.36
CA ILE A 263 11.81 7.79 1.86
C ILE A 263 12.08 9.10 2.59
N ASP A 264 11.40 10.18 2.15
CA ASP A 264 11.46 11.51 2.77
C ASP A 264 10.52 11.60 3.97
N ARG A 265 11.05 11.24 5.13
CA ARG A 265 10.29 11.27 6.39
C ARG A 265 9.87 12.68 6.81
N LYS A 266 10.60 13.74 6.39
CA LYS A 266 10.22 15.13 6.71
C LYS A 266 8.95 15.50 5.97
N LYS A 267 8.90 15.21 4.68
CA LYS A 267 7.72 15.47 3.86
C LYS A 267 6.50 14.65 4.30
N ILE A 268 6.72 13.43 4.80
CA ILE A 268 5.63 12.62 5.40
C ILE A 268 5.11 13.30 6.68
N ALA A 269 6.00 13.81 7.53
CA ALA A 269 5.60 14.51 8.75
C ALA A 269 4.77 15.77 8.45
N GLU A 270 5.12 16.51 7.39
CA GLU A 270 4.34 17.67 6.92
C GLU A 270 2.89 17.28 6.54
N TRP A 271 2.69 16.14 5.91
CA TRP A 271 1.33 15.67 5.57
C TRP A 271 0.43 15.40 6.76
N PHE A 272 1.01 15.00 7.90
CA PHE A 272 0.27 14.84 9.15
C PHE A 272 -0.01 16.18 9.83
N SER A 273 0.90 17.15 9.71
CA SER A 273 0.69 18.51 10.25
C SER A 273 -0.35 19.30 9.45
N ASP A 274 -0.38 19.16 8.12
CA ASP A 274 -1.37 19.84 7.27
C ASP A 274 -2.80 19.33 7.51
N GLN A 275 -2.97 18.03 7.80
CA GLN A 275 -4.28 17.49 8.18
C GLN A 275 -4.71 17.91 9.58
N ALA A 276 -3.77 18.12 10.50
CA ALA A 276 -4.07 18.67 11.82
C ALA A 276 -4.52 20.14 11.75
N SER A 277 -4.08 20.89 10.75
CA SER A 277 -4.50 22.29 10.55
C SER A 277 -5.88 22.46 9.94
N ASP A 278 -6.40 21.49 9.20
CA ASP A 278 -7.79 21.49 8.70
C ASP A 278 -8.84 21.14 9.79
N GLU A 279 -8.41 20.45 10.87
CA GLU A 279 -9.25 20.20 12.04
C GLU A 279 -9.08 21.26 13.15
N SER A 280 -8.06 22.10 13.08
CA SER A 280 -7.76 23.14 14.10
C SER A 280 -8.41 24.48 13.76
N ASN A 281 -9.73 24.56 13.78
CA ASN A 281 -10.35 25.75 14.34
C ASN A 281 -10.14 25.66 15.86
N MET A 282 -9.01 26.17 16.37
CA MET A 282 -8.77 26.31 17.81
C MET A 282 -9.84 27.22 18.40
N GLY A 283 -10.95 26.65 18.81
CA GLY A 283 -11.86 27.29 19.74
C GLY A 283 -11.23 27.28 21.15
N ASP A 284 -11.60 28.23 22.01
CA ASP A 284 -11.19 28.31 23.43
C ASP A 284 -11.33 26.97 24.21
N ALA A 285 -12.08 26.00 23.67
CA ALA A 285 -12.27 24.67 24.23
C ALA A 285 -11.03 23.75 24.12
N ASP A 286 -10.08 24.03 23.26
CA ASP A 286 -8.91 23.17 23.02
C ASP A 286 -7.64 23.61 23.77
N LEU A 287 -7.70 24.72 24.49
CA LEU A 287 -6.61 25.18 25.35
C LEU A 287 -6.56 24.39 26.67
N PRO A 288 -5.36 24.20 27.28
CA PRO A 288 -5.22 23.61 28.61
C PRO A 288 -6.10 24.31 29.65
N GLN A 289 -7.05 23.58 30.25
CA GLN A 289 -8.10 24.15 31.10
C GLN A 289 -7.76 24.09 32.56
N THR A 290 -7.26 22.96 33.07
CA THR A 290 -6.94 22.79 34.49
C THR A 290 -5.55 23.32 34.82
N GLY A 291 -5.28 23.56 36.13
CA GLY A 291 -3.97 24.00 36.60
C GLY A 291 -2.87 22.99 36.19
N LEU A 292 -3.16 21.67 36.33
CA LEU A 292 -2.25 20.59 35.98
C LEU A 292 -2.00 20.54 34.46
N GLU A 293 -3.04 20.68 33.62
CA GLU A 293 -2.87 20.74 32.17
C GLU A 293 -1.98 21.93 31.76
N LYS A 294 -2.16 23.08 32.40
CA LYS A 294 -1.35 24.28 32.12
C LYS A 294 0.13 24.09 32.50
N GLU A 295 0.41 23.36 33.59
CA GLU A 295 1.77 23.04 33.99
C GLU A 295 2.43 22.06 33.03
N ILE A 296 1.72 20.99 32.62
CA ILE A 296 2.17 20.04 31.61
C ILE A 296 2.45 20.77 30.29
N ALA A 297 1.50 21.61 29.83
CA ALA A 297 1.64 22.37 28.59
C ALA A 297 2.89 23.25 28.59
N LYS A 298 3.18 23.96 29.69
CA LYS A 298 4.40 24.78 29.81
C LYS A 298 5.69 23.97 29.67
N ILE A 299 5.70 22.74 30.20
CA ILE A 299 6.85 21.85 30.09
C ILE A 299 6.98 21.40 28.64
N TRP A 300 5.87 20.96 28.03
CA TRP A 300 5.88 20.48 26.64
C TRP A 300 6.27 21.58 25.65
N CYS A 301 5.67 22.78 25.75
CA CYS A 301 6.03 23.91 24.90
C CYS A 301 7.51 24.22 24.96
N LYS A 302 8.11 24.19 26.17
CA LYS A 302 9.52 24.46 26.34
C LYS A 302 10.43 23.40 25.74
N GLU A 303 10.13 22.13 25.99
CA GLU A 303 11.00 21.01 25.52
C GLU A 303 10.82 20.76 24.01
N LEU A 304 9.62 21.01 23.46
CA LEU A 304 9.31 20.88 22.02
C LEU A 304 9.65 22.15 21.21
N ASN A 305 10.01 23.26 21.91
CA ASN A 305 10.30 24.56 21.30
C ASN A 305 9.15 25.09 20.42
N VAL A 306 7.92 25.04 20.95
CA VAL A 306 6.71 25.56 20.30
C VAL A 306 6.04 26.59 21.21
N ASP A 307 5.35 27.56 20.62
CA ASP A 307 4.74 28.66 21.37
C ASP A 307 3.48 28.26 22.12
N GLN A 308 2.69 27.32 21.56
CA GLN A 308 1.41 26.89 22.10
C GLN A 308 1.10 25.42 21.73
N ILE A 309 0.41 24.73 22.62
CA ILE A 309 -0.05 23.34 22.41
C ILE A 309 -1.48 23.21 22.95
N GLY A 310 -2.34 22.56 22.17
CA GLY A 310 -3.69 22.20 22.56
C GLY A 310 -3.72 21.04 23.59
N ARG A 311 -4.75 20.98 24.41
CA ARG A 311 -4.89 19.92 25.43
C ARG A 311 -5.05 18.52 24.86
N ASN A 312 -5.55 18.43 23.61
CA ASN A 312 -5.77 17.17 22.89
C ASN A 312 -4.67 16.89 21.84
N ASP A 313 -3.69 17.79 21.69
CA ASP A 313 -2.59 17.60 20.75
C ASP A 313 -1.74 16.39 21.14
N ASN A 314 -1.40 15.59 20.14
CA ASN A 314 -0.56 14.42 20.34
C ASN A 314 0.92 14.83 20.37
N PHE A 315 1.62 14.46 21.43
CA PHE A 315 3.04 14.78 21.66
C PHE A 315 3.95 14.50 20.47
N TYR A 316 3.73 13.37 19.79
CA TYR A 316 4.57 12.98 18.64
C TYR A 316 4.26 13.82 17.40
N LEU A 317 3.00 14.24 17.24
CA LEU A 317 2.60 15.06 16.08
C LEU A 317 3.11 16.51 16.18
N VAL A 318 3.26 17.02 17.40
CA VAL A 318 3.81 18.37 17.63
C VAL A 318 5.34 18.38 17.70
N GLY A 319 6.01 17.30 17.28
CA GLY A 319 7.47 17.22 17.15
C GLY A 319 8.19 16.46 18.25
N GLY A 320 7.46 15.76 19.11
CA GLY A 320 8.05 14.92 20.16
C GLY A 320 8.67 13.63 19.63
N ASP A 321 9.77 13.22 20.21
CA ASP A 321 10.45 11.94 19.94
C ASP A 321 10.80 11.21 21.25
N SER A 322 11.44 10.06 21.14
CA SER A 322 11.82 9.22 22.31
C SER A 322 12.81 9.91 23.25
N LEU A 323 13.63 10.84 22.76
CA LEU A 323 14.57 11.59 23.58
C LEU A 323 13.86 12.71 24.33
N LEU A 324 12.98 13.44 23.62
CA LEU A 324 12.18 14.53 24.18
C LEU A 324 11.18 14.02 25.21
N ILE A 325 10.59 12.83 25.01
CA ILE A 325 9.74 12.19 26.04
C ILE A 325 10.48 11.98 27.34
N ALA A 326 11.73 11.49 27.29
CA ALA A 326 12.53 11.27 28.49
C ALA A 326 12.82 12.59 29.23
N GLN A 327 13.09 13.66 28.50
CA GLN A 327 13.32 15.00 29.05
C GLN A 327 12.04 15.57 29.67
N VAL A 328 10.92 15.44 28.98
CA VAL A 328 9.60 15.87 29.49
C VAL A 328 9.26 15.15 30.77
N ILE A 329 9.39 13.82 30.83
CA ILE A 329 9.12 13.02 32.03
C ILE A 329 10.01 13.47 33.20
N ALA A 330 11.30 13.67 32.96
CA ALA A 330 12.21 14.16 33.99
C ALA A 330 11.77 15.53 34.53
N LYS A 331 11.36 16.45 33.65
CA LYS A 331 10.86 17.77 34.03
C LYS A 331 9.49 17.72 34.71
N MET A 332 8.60 16.85 34.29
CA MET A 332 7.32 16.65 34.95
C MET A 332 7.51 16.14 36.39
N ARG A 333 8.38 15.15 36.60
CA ARG A 333 8.69 14.62 37.93
C ARG A 333 9.42 15.65 38.83
N GLU A 334 10.20 16.55 38.25
CA GLU A 334 10.85 17.65 38.98
C GLU A 334 9.81 18.69 39.46
N LYS A 335 8.85 19.09 38.61
CA LYS A 335 8.00 20.27 38.81
C LYS A 335 6.58 19.95 39.27
N ILE A 336 6.03 18.80 38.87
CA ILE A 336 4.64 18.42 39.12
C ILE A 336 4.58 17.44 40.26
N ILE A 337 3.86 17.77 41.34
CA ILE A 337 3.76 16.95 42.56
C ILE A 337 3.16 15.59 42.26
N GLU A 338 2.11 15.55 41.44
CA GLU A 338 1.42 14.34 41.04
C GLU A 338 2.36 13.39 40.26
N ALA A 339 3.23 13.91 39.43
CA ALA A 339 4.19 13.11 38.64
C ALA A 339 5.34 12.55 39.50
N ARG A 340 5.65 13.14 40.65
CA ARG A 340 6.71 12.65 41.57
C ARG A 340 6.39 11.30 42.18
N THR A 341 5.11 10.98 42.34
CA THR A 341 4.64 9.72 42.94
C THR A 341 4.71 8.55 41.94
N TRP A 342 4.89 8.84 40.66
CA TRP A 342 4.99 7.83 39.63
C TRP A 342 6.44 7.35 39.46
N GLN A 343 6.61 6.03 39.23
CA GLN A 343 7.87 5.51 38.75
C GLN A 343 8.14 6.00 37.34
N TRP A 344 9.41 6.17 37.00
CA TRP A 344 9.79 6.73 35.70
C TRP A 344 9.25 5.88 34.51
N ASP A 345 9.38 4.55 34.64
CA ASP A 345 8.93 3.60 33.62
C ASP A 345 7.39 3.60 33.44
N ASP A 346 6.65 3.76 34.53
CA ASP A 346 5.19 3.80 34.50
C ASP A 346 4.70 5.10 33.86
N LEU A 347 5.33 6.23 34.14
CA LEU A 347 4.99 7.50 33.51
C LEU A 347 5.39 7.51 32.03
N LEU A 348 6.50 6.84 31.66
CA LEU A 348 6.90 6.67 30.28
C LEU A 348 5.84 5.84 29.49
N LYS A 349 5.44 4.70 30.04
CA LYS A 349 4.40 3.85 29.44
C LYS A 349 3.08 4.63 29.26
N GLU A 350 2.70 5.39 30.26
CA GLU A 350 1.48 6.18 30.21
C GLU A 350 1.57 7.29 29.17
N MET A 351 2.70 8.01 29.07
CA MET A 351 2.93 9.01 28.02
C MET A 351 2.93 8.39 26.63
N MET A 352 3.41 7.16 26.48
CA MET A 352 3.33 6.44 25.19
C MET A 352 1.91 6.00 24.86
N LYS A 353 1.11 5.63 25.86
CA LYS A 353 -0.26 5.17 25.70
C LYS A 353 -1.23 6.33 25.44
N VAL A 354 -1.09 7.42 26.18
CA VAL A 354 -1.98 8.59 26.12
C VAL A 354 -1.15 9.86 25.90
N PRO A 355 -0.62 10.08 24.68
CA PRO A 355 0.33 11.15 24.41
C PRO A 355 -0.35 12.51 24.23
N THR A 356 -1.26 12.90 25.13
CA THR A 356 -1.97 14.19 25.13
C THR A 356 -1.92 14.83 26.52
N ILE A 357 -1.90 16.16 26.58
CA ILE A 357 -1.87 16.91 27.86
C ILE A 357 -3.06 16.52 28.72
N ARG A 358 -4.27 16.48 28.14
CA ARG A 358 -5.49 16.10 28.83
C ARG A 358 -5.43 14.68 29.38
N GLY A 359 -4.94 13.75 28.56
CA GLY A 359 -4.84 12.34 28.94
C GLY A 359 -3.88 12.13 30.11
N ILE A 360 -2.69 12.68 30.02
CA ILE A 360 -1.68 12.60 31.08
C ILE A 360 -2.17 13.29 32.37
N ALA A 361 -2.79 14.48 32.27
CA ALA A 361 -3.34 15.17 33.43
C ALA A 361 -4.42 14.32 34.13
N LYS A 362 -5.27 13.64 33.34
CA LYS A 362 -6.28 12.72 33.87
C LYS A 362 -5.64 11.53 34.59
N SER A 363 -4.66 10.85 33.97
CA SER A 363 -3.97 9.70 34.55
C SER A 363 -3.26 10.07 35.85
N LEU A 364 -2.59 11.23 35.89
CA LEU A 364 -1.94 11.73 37.11
C LEU A 364 -2.95 12.04 38.23
N THR A 365 -4.14 12.49 37.91
CA THR A 365 -5.20 12.82 38.88
C THR A 365 -5.89 11.55 39.42
N GLU A 366 -6.21 10.60 38.54
CA GLU A 366 -6.90 9.37 38.90
C GLU A 366 -6.04 8.43 39.75
N ASN A 367 -4.75 8.39 39.53
CA ASN A 367 -3.82 7.56 40.30
C ASN A 367 -3.57 8.08 41.74
N ARG A 368 -3.98 9.30 42.06
CA ARG A 368 -3.98 9.85 43.42
C ARG A 368 -4.83 9.03 44.39
N ASN A 369 -5.85 8.33 43.87
CA ASN A 369 -6.77 7.51 44.66
C ASN A 369 -6.26 6.06 44.89
N ASN A 370 -5.12 5.68 44.30
CA ASN A 370 -4.52 4.34 44.38
C ASN A 370 -3.20 4.28 45.19
N VAL A 371 -2.77 5.36 45.84
CA VAL A 371 -1.52 5.44 46.58
C VAL A 371 -1.70 4.91 48.02
N GLU A 372 -2.20 3.69 48.17
CA GLU A 372 -2.05 2.90 49.40
C GLU A 372 -1.84 1.40 49.09
N LYS A 373 -0.83 1.09 48.29
CA LYS A 373 -0.16 -0.22 48.34
C LYS A 373 1.32 0.04 48.11
N ASP A 374 2.09 -0.27 49.13
CA ASP A 374 3.55 -0.26 49.05
C ASP A 374 4.01 -1.12 47.86
N LYS A 375 4.28 -0.43 46.72
CA LYS A 375 4.66 -1.08 45.44
C LYS A 375 6.10 -1.54 45.41
N SER A 376 6.85 -1.38 46.52
CA SER A 376 8.22 -1.82 46.63
C SER A 376 8.35 -3.35 46.77
N LEU A 377 7.27 -4.04 47.11
CA LEU A 377 7.23 -5.49 47.23
C LEU A 377 6.43 -6.12 46.07
N VAL A 378 7.11 -6.88 45.23
CA VAL A 378 6.51 -7.68 44.16
C VAL A 378 6.46 -9.14 44.60
N VAL A 379 5.23 -9.70 44.65
CA VAL A 379 5.06 -11.14 44.89
C VAL A 379 5.31 -11.89 43.60
N ILE A 380 6.38 -12.68 43.58
CA ILE A 380 6.78 -13.47 42.41
C ILE A 380 6.17 -14.90 42.52
N LYS A 381 6.18 -15.46 43.71
CA LYS A 381 5.56 -16.75 44.01
C LYS A 381 5.04 -16.75 45.44
N GLU A 382 3.77 -17.12 45.61
CA GLU A 382 3.20 -17.39 46.92
C GLU A 382 3.27 -18.88 47.29
N PRO A 383 3.49 -19.23 48.55
CA PRO A 383 3.46 -20.61 48.97
C PRO A 383 2.05 -21.16 48.99
N LEU A 384 1.85 -22.38 48.49
CA LEU A 384 0.55 -23.06 48.50
C LEU A 384 0.16 -23.58 49.90
N GLN A 385 1.15 -23.71 50.80
CA GLN A 385 1.01 -24.18 52.17
C GLN A 385 1.89 -23.35 53.10
N ASN A 386 2.10 -23.81 54.36
CA ASN A 386 2.98 -23.15 55.29
C ASN A 386 4.36 -22.86 54.70
N ARG A 387 4.85 -21.63 54.92
CA ARG A 387 6.13 -21.16 54.38
C ARG A 387 7.28 -21.98 54.93
N ASN A 388 8.03 -22.66 54.05
CA ASN A 388 9.25 -23.40 54.41
C ASN A 388 10.50 -22.54 54.21
N LYS A 389 10.51 -21.75 53.12
CA LYS A 389 11.65 -20.92 52.77
C LYS A 389 11.16 -19.63 52.09
N VAL A 390 11.82 -18.53 52.38
CA VAL A 390 11.56 -17.25 51.75
C VAL A 390 12.80 -16.83 51.00
N THR A 391 12.65 -16.57 49.69
CA THR A 391 13.69 -15.98 48.84
C THR A 391 13.31 -14.55 48.52
N VAL A 392 14.21 -13.63 48.75
CA VAL A 392 14.00 -12.21 48.47
C VAL A 392 15.00 -11.76 47.43
N VAL A 393 14.52 -11.11 46.39
CA VAL A 393 15.34 -10.56 45.30
C VAL A 393 15.26 -9.04 45.36
N PHE A 394 16.40 -8.39 45.51
CA PHE A 394 16.49 -6.92 45.45
C PHE A 394 16.81 -6.44 44.06
N HIS A 395 16.28 -5.28 43.68
CA HIS A 395 16.56 -4.65 42.40
C HIS A 395 18.06 -4.34 42.21
N ALA A 396 18.49 -4.34 40.95
CA ALA A 396 19.78 -3.76 40.56
C ALA A 396 19.75 -2.23 40.71
N GLY A 397 20.89 -1.57 40.51
CA GLY A 397 21.00 -0.12 40.59
C GLY A 397 20.05 0.68 39.70
N THR A 398 19.33 0.00 38.78
CA THR A 398 18.29 0.54 37.92
C THR A 398 16.94 0.72 38.61
N GLY A 399 16.72 0.21 39.80
CA GLY A 399 15.43 0.25 40.52
C GLY A 399 14.39 -0.74 39.98
N THR A 400 14.74 -1.69 39.15
CA THR A 400 13.82 -2.68 38.55
C THR A 400 14.36 -4.10 38.67
N LEU A 401 13.46 -5.09 38.65
CA LEU A 401 13.81 -6.53 38.64
C LEU A 401 14.08 -7.05 37.20
N THR A 402 13.90 -6.23 36.18
CA THR A 402 14.03 -6.60 34.76
C THR A 402 15.39 -7.26 34.44
N PRO A 403 16.54 -6.78 34.93
CA PRO A 403 17.84 -7.44 34.70
C PRO A 403 17.92 -8.86 35.23
N TYR A 404 17.07 -9.24 36.19
CA TYR A 404 17.06 -10.55 36.83
C TYR A 404 15.96 -11.49 36.32
N HIS A 405 15.27 -11.13 35.25
CA HIS A 405 14.11 -11.91 34.76
C HIS A 405 14.44 -13.41 34.57
N SER A 406 15.56 -13.72 33.94
CA SER A 406 16.00 -15.12 33.74
C SER A 406 16.37 -15.82 35.07
N LEU A 407 16.97 -15.10 36.01
CA LEU A 407 17.30 -15.63 37.33
C LEU A 407 16.03 -15.87 38.16
N ILE A 408 15.08 -14.95 38.10
CA ILE A 408 13.79 -15.08 38.80
C ILE A 408 13.01 -16.27 38.24
N ALA A 409 12.98 -16.47 36.92
CA ALA A 409 12.36 -17.64 36.29
C ALA A 409 13.02 -18.94 36.76
N TYR A 410 14.35 -18.99 36.80
CA TYR A 410 15.12 -20.15 37.28
C TYR A 410 14.86 -20.46 38.76
N ILE A 411 14.80 -19.43 39.61
CA ILE A 411 14.48 -19.59 41.04
C ILE A 411 13.04 -20.11 41.21
N ASN A 412 12.10 -19.57 40.44
CA ASN A 412 10.71 -19.94 40.53
C ASN A 412 10.46 -21.39 40.11
N GLU A 413 11.13 -21.88 39.05
CA GLU A 413 11.07 -23.27 38.59
C GLU A 413 11.62 -24.29 39.61
N ARG A 414 12.61 -23.90 40.42
CA ARG A 414 13.29 -24.76 41.36
C ARG A 414 12.85 -24.62 42.82
N SER A 415 12.01 -23.64 43.12
CA SER A 415 11.46 -23.45 44.46
C SER A 415 10.32 -24.46 44.71
N GLY A 416 10.32 -25.08 45.93
CA GLY A 416 9.29 -26.03 46.35
C GLY A 416 7.91 -25.39 46.51
N GLU A 417 6.86 -26.21 46.65
CA GLU A 417 5.48 -25.73 46.85
C GLU A 417 5.29 -24.89 48.12
N GLY A 418 6.10 -25.09 49.13
CA GLY A 418 6.08 -24.31 50.39
C GLY A 418 6.99 -23.08 50.37
N ASP A 419 7.69 -22.79 49.25
CA ASP A 419 8.63 -21.67 49.18
C ASP A 419 7.94 -20.41 48.66
N ALA A 420 8.28 -19.27 49.24
CA ALA A 420 7.83 -17.95 48.82
C ALA A 420 8.97 -17.18 48.13
N VAL A 421 8.67 -16.44 47.03
CA VAL A 421 9.65 -15.59 46.35
C VAL A 421 9.07 -14.17 46.25
N TYR A 422 9.79 -13.22 46.79
CA TYR A 422 9.43 -11.80 46.76
C TYR A 422 10.54 -10.99 46.06
N GLY A 423 10.16 -9.98 45.34
CA GLY A 423 11.07 -9.02 44.75
C GLY A 423 10.89 -7.64 45.36
N PHE A 424 11.99 -6.93 45.60
CA PHE A 424 11.96 -5.50 45.97
C PHE A 424 12.41 -4.67 44.77
N THR A 425 11.58 -3.68 44.39
CA THR A 425 11.85 -2.70 43.33
C THR A 425 12.07 -1.30 43.90
#